data_e160b4f9c740b5471c4da2be6268e00e
#
_entry.id   e160b4f9c740b5471c4da2be6268e00e
#
_cell.length_a   1.000
_cell.length_b   1.000
_cell.length_c   1.000
_cell.angle_alpha   90.00
_cell.angle_beta   90.00
_cell.angle_gamma   90.00
#
_symmetry.space_group_name_H-M   'P 1'
#
loop_
_entity.id
_entity.type
_entity.pdbx_description
1 polymer ?
#
loop_
_entity_poly.entity_id
_entity_poly.type
_entity_poly.pdbx_seq_one_letter_code
_entity_poly.pdbx_strand_id
1 'polypeptide(L)'
;MEIKTNYSDISFKNNGKLKLLIIVGTRPEIIRLSAVISKCREYFDCILAHTGQNYDYNLNGVFFKDLSLGEPEVYMNAVGDDLGATVGNIINCSYKLMTEIKPDALLVLGDTNSCLSAISAKRLHIPVFHMEAGNRCKDECLPEETNRRIVDIISDVNMAYSEHARRYLHECGLPKERTFVTGSPMAEVLSRNLENIEKSDVLARLGLEKKKYILLSAHREENIDTEKNFISLFSAINKLAEKYDMPILYSCHPRSKKRLDESGFGLDSRVIMHSPLGFHDYNALQLNSFAVVSDSGTLPEESAYFTSIGKSFPAVCIRTSTERPEAMEKACFILAGIDEKGLLSAVETAVEMNKNDDLADIVPDYREETVSTKVIKIISSYTNVVNKMVWRKF
;
A
#
# COMPACT_ATOMS: atom_id res chain seq x y z
N MET A 1 -12.54 8.80 19.92
CA MET A 1 -13.44 7.62 20.09
C MET A 1 -12.93 6.76 21.21
N GLU A 2 -13.81 6.09 21.94
CA GLU A 2 -13.39 5.15 22.98
C GLU A 2 -12.79 3.87 22.36
N ILE A 3 -11.69 3.37 22.95
CA ILE A 3 -10.99 2.17 22.51
C ILE A 3 -11.95 0.97 22.71
N LYS A 4 -12.22 0.20 21.66
CA LYS A 4 -13.07 -1.00 21.78
C LYS A 4 -12.27 -2.12 22.46
N THR A 5 -12.74 -2.57 23.60
CA THR A 5 -12.13 -3.65 24.41
C THR A 5 -13.05 -4.82 24.68
N ASN A 6 -14.32 -4.73 24.29
CA ASN A 6 -15.31 -5.80 24.39
C ASN A 6 -15.73 -6.21 22.96
N TYR A 7 -15.68 -7.49 22.67
CA TYR A 7 -15.99 -8.09 21.36
C TYR A 7 -16.98 -9.25 21.46
N SER A 8 -17.73 -9.34 22.55
CA SER A 8 -18.73 -10.41 22.76
C SER A 8 -19.88 -10.40 21.74
N ASP A 9 -20.05 -9.28 21.05
CA ASP A 9 -20.99 -9.09 19.94
C ASP A 9 -20.46 -9.60 18.58
N ILE A 10 -19.17 -9.97 18.52
CA ILE A 10 -18.50 -10.41 17.31
C ILE A 10 -18.31 -11.92 17.31
N SER A 11 -18.73 -12.58 16.25
CA SER A 11 -18.53 -14.02 16.09
C SER A 11 -18.44 -14.43 14.62
N PHE A 12 -17.73 -15.50 14.36
CA PHE A 12 -17.76 -16.18 13.08
C PHE A 12 -19.12 -16.81 12.83
N LYS A 13 -19.49 -17.00 11.55
CA LYS A 13 -20.76 -17.64 11.15
C LYS A 13 -20.81 -19.12 11.51
N ASN A 14 -19.66 -19.74 11.80
CA ASN A 14 -19.52 -21.16 12.13
C ASN A 14 -20.11 -22.08 11.05
N ASN A 15 -19.85 -21.76 9.79
CA ASN A 15 -20.36 -22.44 8.60
C ASN A 15 -19.52 -23.66 8.16
N GLY A 16 -18.61 -24.15 9.01
CA GLY A 16 -17.70 -25.25 8.72
C GLY A 16 -16.45 -24.90 7.92
N LYS A 17 -16.29 -23.63 7.51
CA LYS A 17 -15.11 -23.13 6.83
C LYS A 17 -14.05 -22.68 7.84
N LEU A 18 -12.77 -22.59 7.38
CA LEU A 18 -11.67 -22.05 8.16
C LEU A 18 -12.00 -20.61 8.58
N LYS A 19 -11.81 -20.31 9.87
CA LYS A 19 -12.06 -19.01 10.48
C LYS A 19 -10.84 -18.10 10.31
N LEU A 20 -10.94 -17.15 9.39
CA LEU A 20 -9.85 -16.22 9.08
C LEU A 20 -10.14 -14.84 9.63
N LEU A 21 -9.22 -14.32 10.44
CA LEU A 21 -9.19 -12.91 10.80
C LEU A 21 -8.22 -12.15 9.89
N ILE A 22 -8.67 -11.06 9.30
CA ILE A 22 -7.83 -10.12 8.55
C ILE A 22 -7.81 -8.81 9.32
N ILE A 23 -6.63 -8.24 9.58
CA ILE A 23 -6.48 -6.96 10.28
C ILE A 23 -5.80 -5.96 9.36
N VAL A 24 -6.44 -4.80 9.20
CA VAL A 24 -5.95 -3.65 8.40
C VAL A 24 -6.04 -2.37 9.23
N GLY A 25 -5.28 -1.36 8.87
CA GLY A 25 -5.29 -0.08 9.58
C GLY A 25 -5.22 1.14 8.66
N THR A 26 -4.81 0.96 7.42
CA THR A 26 -4.53 2.07 6.51
C THR A 26 -5.11 1.83 5.12
N ARG A 27 -5.29 2.92 4.38
CA ARG A 27 -5.76 2.91 2.99
C ARG A 27 -4.95 1.99 2.05
N PRO A 28 -3.59 2.03 2.06
CA PRO A 28 -2.80 1.14 1.22
C PRO A 28 -3.07 -0.35 1.48
N GLU A 29 -3.29 -0.74 2.72
CA GLU A 29 -3.64 -2.13 3.06
C GLU A 29 -5.01 -2.52 2.50
N ILE A 30 -6.01 -1.64 2.63
CA ILE A 30 -7.37 -1.87 2.10
C ILE A 30 -7.31 -2.07 0.58
N ILE A 31 -6.61 -1.20 -0.13
CA ILE A 31 -6.47 -1.29 -1.59
C ILE A 31 -5.79 -2.59 -1.99
N ARG A 32 -4.61 -2.86 -1.44
CA ARG A 32 -3.80 -4.04 -1.79
C ARG A 32 -4.47 -5.36 -1.44
N LEU A 33 -5.19 -5.41 -0.32
CA LEU A 33 -5.90 -6.63 0.09
C LEU A 33 -7.30 -6.78 -0.53
N SER A 34 -7.81 -5.82 -1.28
CA SER A 34 -9.21 -5.83 -1.73
C SER A 34 -9.59 -7.11 -2.47
N ALA A 35 -8.79 -7.56 -3.45
CA ALA A 35 -9.02 -8.80 -4.17
C ALA A 35 -8.90 -10.04 -3.26
N VAL A 36 -7.95 -10.00 -2.31
CA VAL A 36 -7.73 -11.08 -1.32
C VAL A 36 -8.88 -11.14 -0.34
N ILE A 37 -9.33 -10.00 0.22
CA ILE A 37 -10.46 -9.94 1.15
C ILE A 37 -11.73 -10.48 0.50
N SER A 38 -12.04 -10.04 -0.73
CA SER A 38 -13.22 -10.53 -1.46
C SER A 38 -13.19 -12.05 -1.61
N LYS A 39 -12.05 -12.60 -2.03
CA LYS A 39 -11.88 -14.04 -2.19
C LYS A 39 -11.86 -14.80 -0.85
N CYS A 40 -11.28 -14.22 0.21
CA CYS A 40 -11.34 -14.80 1.55
C CYS A 40 -12.77 -14.93 2.06
N ARG A 41 -13.61 -13.92 1.83
CA ARG A 41 -15.05 -13.98 2.21
C ARG A 41 -15.84 -15.03 1.43
N GLU A 42 -15.41 -15.39 0.23
CA GLU A 42 -16.02 -16.46 -0.56
C GLU A 42 -15.65 -17.86 -0.01
N TYR A 43 -14.38 -18.08 0.31
CA TYR A 43 -13.86 -19.42 0.62
C TYR A 43 -13.72 -19.70 2.12
N PHE A 44 -13.62 -18.69 2.97
CA PHE A 44 -13.44 -18.81 4.42
C PHE A 44 -14.63 -18.23 5.19
N ASP A 45 -14.74 -18.56 6.46
CA ASP A 45 -15.49 -17.80 7.45
C ASP A 45 -14.58 -16.63 7.88
N CYS A 46 -14.83 -15.46 7.31
CA CYS A 46 -13.88 -14.34 7.34
C CYS A 46 -14.44 -13.17 8.14
N ILE A 47 -13.61 -12.63 9.04
CA ILE A 47 -13.85 -11.37 9.74
C ILE A 47 -12.73 -10.40 9.32
N LEU A 48 -13.13 -9.20 8.88
CA LEU A 48 -12.25 -8.07 8.63
C LEU A 48 -12.32 -7.10 9.80
N ALA A 49 -11.17 -6.81 10.41
CA ALA A 49 -11.04 -5.85 11.49
C ALA A 49 -10.17 -4.67 11.06
N HIS A 50 -10.59 -3.46 11.43
CA HIS A 50 -9.86 -2.22 11.18
C HIS A 50 -9.36 -1.63 12.50
N THR A 51 -8.08 -1.27 12.56
CA THR A 51 -7.47 -0.74 13.80
C THR A 51 -7.96 0.65 14.19
N GLY A 52 -8.54 1.40 13.25
CA GLY A 52 -9.05 2.76 13.49
C GLY A 52 -8.06 3.86 13.10
N GLN A 53 -6.89 3.53 12.56
CA GLN A 53 -5.99 4.56 12.00
C GLN A 53 -6.68 5.24 10.80
N ASN A 54 -6.56 6.59 10.72
CA ASN A 54 -7.17 7.41 9.65
C ASN A 54 -8.70 7.22 9.52
N TYR A 55 -9.44 7.44 10.59
CA TYR A 55 -10.90 7.25 10.67
C TYR A 55 -11.75 8.25 9.84
N ASP A 56 -11.15 9.12 9.04
CA ASP A 56 -11.92 10.01 8.16
C ASP A 56 -12.59 9.16 7.06
N TYR A 57 -13.93 9.27 6.98
CA TYR A 57 -14.74 8.58 5.96
C TYR A 57 -14.23 8.87 4.53
N ASN A 58 -13.81 10.12 4.27
CA ASN A 58 -13.26 10.51 2.97
C ASN A 58 -11.89 9.88 2.67
N LEU A 59 -11.20 9.38 3.71
CA LEU A 59 -9.90 8.74 3.57
C LEU A 59 -9.99 7.21 3.54
N ASN A 60 -11.02 6.59 4.10
CA ASN A 60 -11.17 5.14 4.19
C ASN A 60 -12.49 4.61 3.60
N GLY A 61 -13.63 5.21 3.96
CA GLY A 61 -14.95 4.74 3.54
C GLY A 61 -15.15 4.69 2.02
N VAL A 62 -14.57 5.67 1.32
CA VAL A 62 -14.59 5.71 -0.16
C VAL A 62 -13.94 4.46 -0.76
N PHE A 63 -12.84 3.97 -0.18
CA PHE A 63 -12.14 2.80 -0.73
C PHE A 63 -12.89 1.50 -0.50
N PHE A 64 -13.57 1.32 0.63
CA PHE A 64 -14.44 0.16 0.84
C PHE A 64 -15.57 0.13 -0.18
N LYS A 65 -16.14 1.30 -0.52
CA LYS A 65 -17.19 1.44 -1.53
C LYS A 65 -16.65 1.21 -2.94
N ASP A 66 -15.59 1.92 -3.34
CA ASP A 66 -15.00 1.83 -4.69
C ASP A 66 -14.56 0.40 -5.02
N LEU A 67 -14.00 -0.30 -4.02
CA LEU A 67 -13.51 -1.67 -4.18
C LEU A 67 -14.57 -2.73 -3.82
N SER A 68 -15.81 -2.33 -3.57
CA SER A 68 -16.96 -3.21 -3.26
C SER A 68 -16.69 -4.20 -2.10
N LEU A 69 -15.94 -3.76 -1.09
CA LEU A 69 -15.56 -4.62 0.04
C LEU A 69 -16.63 -4.72 1.14
N GLY A 70 -17.56 -3.78 1.20
CA GLY A 70 -18.41 -3.62 2.38
C GLY A 70 -17.62 -3.15 3.61
N GLU A 71 -18.32 -2.80 4.68
CA GLU A 71 -17.69 -2.33 5.91
C GLU A 71 -16.96 -3.47 6.65
N PRO A 72 -15.88 -3.15 7.41
CA PRO A 72 -15.29 -4.08 8.35
C PRO A 72 -16.28 -4.53 9.41
N GLU A 73 -16.23 -5.79 9.78
CA GLU A 73 -17.04 -6.33 10.88
C GLU A 73 -16.63 -5.77 12.25
N VAL A 74 -15.38 -5.27 12.36
CA VAL A 74 -14.83 -4.74 13.61
C VAL A 74 -14.04 -3.46 13.39
N TYR A 75 -14.35 -2.42 14.15
CA TYR A 75 -13.51 -1.24 14.35
C TYR A 75 -12.92 -1.26 15.76
N MET A 76 -11.58 -1.34 15.89
CA MET A 76 -10.90 -1.44 17.19
C MET A 76 -10.76 -0.10 17.90
N ASN A 77 -10.75 1.02 17.14
CA ASN A 77 -10.50 2.38 17.64
C ASN A 77 -9.19 2.46 18.45
N ALA A 78 -8.13 1.82 17.96
CA ALA A 78 -6.89 1.63 18.69
C ALA A 78 -5.93 2.84 18.67
N VAL A 79 -6.31 3.94 18.02
CA VAL A 79 -5.49 5.17 18.00
C VAL A 79 -5.39 5.75 19.41
N GLY A 80 -4.16 5.96 19.87
CA GLY A 80 -3.84 6.60 21.16
C GLY A 80 -3.34 8.03 20.96
N ASP A 81 -2.96 8.65 22.05
CA ASP A 81 -2.49 10.04 22.07
C ASP A 81 -1.10 10.19 21.41
N ASP A 82 -0.33 9.11 21.38
CA ASP A 82 0.98 9.04 20.73
C ASP A 82 1.18 7.69 20.02
N LEU A 83 2.33 7.53 19.36
CA LEU A 83 2.68 6.32 18.63
C LEU A 83 2.79 5.10 19.57
N GLY A 84 3.38 5.26 20.74
CA GLY A 84 3.53 4.18 21.71
C GLY A 84 2.19 3.69 22.23
N ALA A 85 1.28 4.61 22.58
CA ALA A 85 -0.07 4.30 22.98
C ALA A 85 -0.84 3.59 21.84
N THR A 86 -0.71 4.06 20.60
CA THR A 86 -1.36 3.45 19.44
C THR A 86 -0.89 2.01 19.23
N VAL A 87 0.41 1.76 19.24
CA VAL A 87 0.99 0.41 19.12
C VAL A 87 0.52 -0.50 20.27
N GLY A 88 0.60 -0.01 21.51
CA GLY A 88 0.13 -0.75 22.69
C GLY A 88 -1.35 -1.11 22.60
N ASN A 89 -2.19 -0.18 22.15
CA ASN A 89 -3.63 -0.39 21.95
C ASN A 89 -3.92 -1.43 20.86
N ILE A 90 -3.21 -1.40 19.73
CA ILE A 90 -3.36 -2.37 18.65
C ILE A 90 -3.09 -3.79 19.18
N ILE A 91 -2.00 -3.98 19.92
CA ILE A 91 -1.66 -5.27 20.51
C ILE A 91 -2.73 -5.71 21.52
N ASN A 92 -3.15 -4.81 22.44
CA ASN A 92 -4.17 -5.12 23.43
C ASN A 92 -5.55 -5.45 22.83
N CYS A 93 -6.02 -4.61 21.90
CA CYS A 93 -7.31 -4.81 21.23
C CYS A 93 -7.34 -6.08 20.41
N SER A 94 -6.28 -6.33 19.63
CA SER A 94 -6.18 -7.56 18.83
C SER A 94 -6.10 -8.82 19.69
N TYR A 95 -5.40 -8.77 20.84
CA TYR A 95 -5.34 -9.88 21.77
C TYR A 95 -6.75 -10.22 22.32
N LYS A 96 -7.49 -9.20 22.77
CA LYS A 96 -8.87 -9.38 23.28
C LYS A 96 -9.81 -9.90 22.20
N LEU A 97 -9.75 -9.31 21.00
CA LEU A 97 -10.56 -9.77 19.87
C LEU A 97 -10.28 -11.23 19.56
N MET A 98 -9.02 -11.63 19.39
CA MET A 98 -8.65 -13.01 19.05
C MET A 98 -9.00 -14.00 20.17
N THR A 99 -8.92 -13.60 21.44
CA THR A 99 -9.33 -14.41 22.58
C THR A 99 -10.82 -14.71 22.54
N GLU A 100 -11.63 -13.74 22.16
CA GLU A 100 -13.09 -13.87 22.07
C GLU A 100 -13.51 -14.70 20.86
N ILE A 101 -13.07 -14.31 19.64
CA ILE A 101 -13.56 -14.92 18.41
C ILE A 101 -12.84 -16.22 18.02
N LYS A 102 -11.64 -16.48 18.54
CA LYS A 102 -10.82 -17.68 18.34
C LYS A 102 -10.65 -18.05 16.84
N PRO A 103 -9.96 -17.22 16.06
CA PRO A 103 -9.72 -17.53 14.65
C PRO A 103 -8.74 -18.70 14.48
N ASP A 104 -8.86 -19.44 13.37
CA ASP A 104 -7.91 -20.48 12.99
C ASP A 104 -6.61 -19.92 12.41
N ALA A 105 -6.68 -18.72 11.83
CA ALA A 105 -5.54 -18.03 11.22
C ALA A 105 -5.72 -16.50 11.25
N LEU A 106 -4.58 -15.79 11.25
CA LEU A 106 -4.49 -14.35 11.06
C LEU A 106 -3.79 -14.04 9.75
N LEU A 107 -4.34 -13.12 8.96
CA LEU A 107 -3.69 -12.51 7.80
C LEU A 107 -3.41 -11.02 8.07
N VAL A 108 -2.17 -10.61 7.87
CA VAL A 108 -1.71 -9.22 7.92
C VAL A 108 -0.93 -8.87 6.66
N LEU A 109 -0.83 -7.57 6.35
CA LEU A 109 -0.08 -7.09 5.20
C LEU A 109 0.90 -5.99 5.61
N GLY A 110 2.13 -6.10 5.11
CA GLY A 110 3.13 -5.03 5.13
C GLY A 110 3.66 -4.71 6.52
N ASP A 111 3.79 -3.43 6.77
CA ASP A 111 4.65 -2.89 7.82
C ASP A 111 4.01 -1.75 8.63
N THR A 112 2.75 -1.43 8.38
CA THR A 112 2.02 -0.45 9.18
C THR A 112 1.74 -1.01 10.59
N ASN A 113 1.36 -0.15 11.54
CA ASN A 113 1.17 -0.59 12.92
C ASN A 113 0.16 -1.73 13.08
N SER A 114 -0.80 -1.88 12.16
CA SER A 114 -1.79 -2.97 12.15
C SER A 114 -1.15 -4.35 12.14
N CYS A 115 0.00 -4.51 11.45
CA CYS A 115 0.70 -5.78 11.34
C CYS A 115 1.24 -6.29 12.71
N LEU A 116 1.44 -5.39 13.69
CA LEU A 116 1.88 -5.75 15.04
C LEU A 116 0.85 -6.57 15.82
N SER A 117 -0.40 -6.67 15.33
CA SER A 117 -1.39 -7.64 15.81
C SER A 117 -0.90 -9.09 15.70
N ALA A 118 0.09 -9.37 14.85
CA ALA A 118 0.79 -10.65 14.78
C ALA A 118 1.40 -11.07 16.12
N ILE A 119 1.83 -10.13 16.96
CA ILE A 119 2.36 -10.41 18.32
C ILE A 119 1.27 -11.10 19.16
N SER A 120 0.05 -10.60 19.12
CA SER A 120 -1.10 -11.18 19.83
C SER A 120 -1.44 -12.57 19.34
N ALA A 121 -1.47 -12.78 18.01
CA ALA A 121 -1.71 -14.09 17.41
C ALA A 121 -0.65 -15.12 17.82
N LYS A 122 0.63 -14.73 17.82
CA LYS A 122 1.73 -15.61 18.28
C LYS A 122 1.56 -16.02 19.74
N ARG A 123 1.15 -15.10 20.62
CA ARG A 123 0.90 -15.40 22.04
C ARG A 123 -0.28 -16.34 22.24
N LEU A 124 -1.24 -16.30 21.34
CA LEU A 124 -2.43 -17.17 21.35
C LEU A 124 -2.26 -18.44 20.50
N HIS A 125 -1.08 -18.71 19.97
CA HIS A 125 -0.76 -19.84 19.10
C HIS A 125 -1.67 -19.92 17.86
N ILE A 126 -2.01 -18.78 17.29
CA ILE A 126 -2.77 -18.66 16.04
C ILE A 126 -1.77 -18.53 14.90
N PRO A 127 -1.87 -19.37 13.84
CA PRO A 127 -1.04 -19.27 12.64
C PRO A 127 -1.10 -17.87 12.01
N VAL A 128 0.07 -17.27 11.76
CA VAL A 128 0.21 -15.93 11.19
C VAL A 128 0.71 -16.01 9.75
N PHE A 129 -0.06 -15.42 8.84
CA PHE A 129 0.26 -15.26 7.43
C PHE A 129 0.56 -13.79 7.16
N HIS A 130 1.77 -13.49 6.67
CA HIS A 130 2.23 -12.13 6.41
C HIS A 130 2.46 -11.92 4.93
N MET A 131 1.64 -11.07 4.29
CA MET A 131 1.84 -10.61 2.91
C MET A 131 2.75 -9.38 2.88
N GLU A 132 3.39 -9.13 1.75
CA GLU A 132 4.43 -8.09 1.57
C GLU A 132 5.67 -8.32 2.47
N ALA A 133 5.92 -9.56 2.82
CA ALA A 133 7.04 -9.94 3.65
C ALA A 133 8.39 -9.78 2.92
N GLY A 134 9.43 -9.42 3.67
CA GLY A 134 10.80 -9.38 3.16
C GLY A 134 11.22 -8.11 2.45
N ASN A 135 10.36 -7.12 2.32
CA ASN A 135 10.77 -5.80 1.84
C ASN A 135 11.77 -5.18 2.83
N ARG A 136 12.76 -4.46 2.31
CA ARG A 136 13.76 -3.78 3.13
C ARG A 136 14.02 -2.37 2.58
N CYS A 137 13.97 -1.41 3.48
CA CYS A 137 14.52 -0.08 3.28
C CYS A 137 15.80 0.03 4.12
N LYS A 138 16.83 0.67 3.61
CA LYS A 138 18.07 0.88 4.39
C LYS A 138 17.97 2.05 5.37
N ASP A 139 16.82 2.71 5.43
CA ASP A 139 16.55 3.82 6.33
C ASP A 139 15.85 3.31 7.60
N GLU A 140 16.61 3.13 8.66
CA GLU A 140 16.10 2.68 9.97
C GLU A 140 15.38 3.79 10.75
N CYS A 141 15.37 5.03 10.25
CA CYS A 141 14.54 6.10 10.82
C CYS A 141 13.05 5.89 10.55
N LEU A 142 12.70 5.04 9.57
CA LEU A 142 11.31 4.73 9.26
C LEU A 142 10.74 3.71 10.26
N PRO A 143 9.65 4.04 10.99
CA PRO A 143 9.03 3.12 11.94
C PRO A 143 8.56 1.82 11.25
N GLU A 144 8.20 1.88 9.98
CA GLU A 144 7.81 0.74 9.17
C GLU A 144 8.95 -0.28 9.02
N GLU A 145 10.23 0.14 8.97
CA GLU A 145 11.35 -0.79 8.89
C GLU A 145 11.46 -1.66 10.15
N THR A 146 11.20 -1.10 11.31
CA THR A 146 11.13 -1.85 12.58
C THR A 146 9.97 -2.83 12.57
N ASN A 147 8.78 -2.39 12.17
CA ASN A 147 7.58 -3.21 12.14
C ASN A 147 7.76 -4.42 11.21
N ARG A 148 8.25 -4.21 9.98
CA ARG A 148 8.41 -5.30 9.00
C ARG A 148 9.41 -6.35 9.47
N ARG A 149 10.53 -5.95 10.10
CA ARG A 149 11.50 -6.89 10.66
C ARG A 149 10.90 -7.74 11.76
N ILE A 150 10.12 -7.12 12.67
CA ILE A 150 9.43 -7.85 13.73
C ILE A 150 8.46 -8.86 13.13
N VAL A 151 7.59 -8.42 12.23
CA VAL A 151 6.51 -9.26 11.70
C VAL A 151 7.03 -10.36 10.79
N ASP A 152 8.04 -10.09 9.97
CA ASP A 152 8.71 -11.13 9.17
C ASP A 152 9.22 -12.29 10.04
N ILE A 153 9.89 -11.96 11.16
CA ILE A 153 10.52 -12.96 12.03
C ILE A 153 9.48 -13.76 12.81
N ILE A 154 8.41 -13.12 13.28
CA ILE A 154 7.43 -13.82 14.11
C ILE A 154 6.33 -14.52 13.31
N SER A 155 6.15 -14.19 12.03
CA SER A 155 5.14 -14.83 11.19
C SER A 155 5.48 -16.30 10.89
N ASP A 156 4.45 -17.13 10.80
CA ASP A 156 4.61 -18.56 10.54
C ASP A 156 4.80 -18.84 9.05
N VAL A 157 4.13 -18.04 8.22
CA VAL A 157 4.20 -18.11 6.76
C VAL A 157 4.40 -16.73 6.20
N ASN A 158 5.50 -16.54 5.46
CA ASN A 158 5.81 -15.28 4.79
C ASN A 158 5.50 -15.37 3.29
N MET A 159 4.73 -14.42 2.79
CA MET A 159 4.32 -14.28 1.39
C MET A 159 4.95 -13.02 0.81
N ALA A 160 6.13 -13.19 0.23
CA ALA A 160 6.89 -12.15 -0.42
C ALA A 160 6.28 -11.77 -1.76
N TYR A 161 6.45 -10.51 -2.18
CA TYR A 161 6.03 -10.07 -3.52
C TYR A 161 7.01 -10.50 -4.61
N SER A 162 8.31 -10.55 -4.29
CA SER A 162 9.37 -10.81 -5.26
C SER A 162 10.43 -11.78 -4.77
N GLU A 163 11.24 -12.27 -5.71
CA GLU A 163 12.41 -13.07 -5.38
C GLU A 163 13.45 -12.28 -4.56
N HIS A 164 13.56 -10.97 -4.75
CA HIS A 164 14.43 -10.12 -3.92
C HIS A 164 13.99 -10.16 -2.46
N ALA A 165 12.71 -9.95 -2.22
CA ALA A 165 12.15 -9.99 -0.87
C ALA A 165 12.33 -11.38 -0.22
N ARG A 166 12.09 -12.46 -0.98
CA ARG A 166 12.32 -13.84 -0.49
C ARG A 166 13.77 -14.08 -0.11
N ARG A 167 14.75 -13.57 -0.87
CA ARG A 167 16.18 -13.70 -0.53
C ARG A 167 16.49 -13.04 0.80
N TYR A 168 15.99 -11.83 1.06
CA TYR A 168 16.17 -11.16 2.35
C TYR A 168 15.60 -11.98 3.53
N LEU A 169 14.44 -12.60 3.35
CA LEU A 169 13.87 -13.49 4.37
C LEU A 169 14.77 -14.70 4.64
N HIS A 170 15.33 -15.32 3.59
CA HIS A 170 16.26 -16.44 3.75
C HIS A 170 17.58 -16.02 4.43
N GLU A 171 18.09 -14.84 4.13
CA GLU A 171 19.26 -14.27 4.80
C GLU A 171 19.03 -14.04 6.29
N CYS A 172 17.78 -13.73 6.68
CA CYS A 172 17.36 -13.66 8.08
C CYS A 172 17.18 -15.03 8.75
N GLY A 173 17.46 -16.14 8.05
CA GLY A 173 17.34 -17.51 8.58
C GLY A 173 15.92 -18.03 8.64
N LEU A 174 14.97 -17.41 7.94
CA LEU A 174 13.57 -17.87 7.95
C LEU A 174 13.37 -19.14 7.13
N PRO A 175 12.42 -20.01 7.51
CA PRO A 175 12.19 -21.31 6.88
C PRO A 175 11.82 -21.16 5.39
N LYS A 176 12.58 -21.81 4.52
CA LYS A 176 12.34 -21.78 3.06
C LYS A 176 11.01 -22.42 2.68
N GLU A 177 10.61 -23.49 3.37
CA GLU A 177 9.36 -24.22 3.14
C GLU A 177 8.10 -23.47 3.57
N ARG A 178 8.25 -22.33 4.24
CA ARG A 178 7.15 -21.43 4.67
C ARG A 178 7.32 -20.00 4.16
N THR A 179 8.13 -19.84 3.11
CA THR A 179 8.37 -18.55 2.46
C THR A 179 8.04 -18.66 0.97
N PHE A 180 6.98 -17.99 0.53
CA PHE A 180 6.42 -18.08 -0.81
C PHE A 180 6.54 -16.76 -1.55
N VAL A 181 6.79 -16.79 -2.86
CA VAL A 181 6.61 -15.63 -3.74
C VAL A 181 5.20 -15.69 -4.31
N THR A 182 4.36 -14.75 -3.92
CA THR A 182 2.98 -14.65 -4.40
C THR A 182 2.81 -13.67 -5.54
N GLY A 183 3.73 -12.75 -5.70
CA GLY A 183 3.56 -11.56 -6.51
C GLY A 183 2.87 -10.43 -5.73
N SER A 184 2.89 -9.22 -6.31
CA SER A 184 2.15 -8.09 -5.77
C SER A 184 0.66 -8.21 -6.10
N PRO A 185 -0.25 -7.95 -5.16
CA PRO A 185 -1.68 -7.98 -5.44
C PRO A 185 -2.18 -6.80 -6.29
N MET A 186 -1.36 -5.77 -6.53
CA MET A 186 -1.81 -4.56 -7.22
C MET A 186 -2.26 -4.83 -8.66
N ALA A 187 -1.59 -5.72 -9.41
CA ALA A 187 -2.02 -6.07 -10.76
C ALA A 187 -3.44 -6.66 -10.78
N GLU A 188 -3.74 -7.58 -9.85
CA GLU A 188 -5.09 -8.16 -9.73
C GLU A 188 -6.13 -7.10 -9.34
N VAL A 189 -5.78 -6.17 -8.45
CA VAL A 189 -6.67 -5.07 -8.05
C VAL A 189 -6.94 -4.13 -9.21
N LEU A 190 -5.91 -3.71 -9.94
CA LEU A 190 -6.04 -2.81 -11.08
C LEU A 190 -6.81 -3.47 -12.23
N SER A 191 -6.52 -4.74 -12.55
CA SER A 191 -7.21 -5.51 -13.58
C SER A 191 -8.72 -5.62 -13.31
N ARG A 192 -9.10 -5.97 -12.07
CA ARG A 192 -10.52 -6.05 -11.66
C ARG A 192 -11.27 -4.72 -11.73
N ASN A 193 -10.55 -3.61 -11.64
CA ASN A 193 -11.13 -2.27 -11.62
C ASN A 193 -10.89 -1.48 -12.92
N LEU A 194 -10.23 -2.07 -13.91
CA LEU A 194 -9.78 -1.36 -15.11
C LEU A 194 -10.94 -0.69 -15.85
N GLU A 195 -12.07 -1.38 -15.99
CA GLU A 195 -13.27 -0.83 -16.66
C GLU A 195 -13.80 0.42 -15.94
N ASN A 196 -13.85 0.41 -14.61
CA ASN A 196 -14.30 1.56 -13.82
C ASN A 196 -13.28 2.72 -13.87
N ILE A 197 -11.97 2.39 -13.90
CA ILE A 197 -10.90 3.37 -14.09
C ILE A 197 -11.04 4.06 -15.46
N GLU A 198 -11.26 3.31 -16.53
CA GLU A 198 -11.38 3.86 -17.88
C GLU A 198 -12.68 4.65 -18.09
N LYS A 199 -13.75 4.32 -17.35
CA LYS A 199 -15.03 5.04 -17.40
C LYS A 199 -15.09 6.28 -16.51
N SER A 200 -14.05 6.55 -15.71
CA SER A 200 -14.06 7.72 -14.82
C SER A 200 -14.15 9.02 -15.61
N ASP A 201 -15.04 9.89 -15.19
CA ASP A 201 -15.26 11.23 -15.75
C ASP A 201 -14.40 12.31 -15.06
N VAL A 202 -13.44 11.91 -14.24
CA VAL A 202 -12.64 12.80 -13.39
C VAL A 202 -11.94 13.91 -14.16
N LEU A 203 -11.47 13.66 -15.39
CA LEU A 203 -10.84 14.70 -16.21
C LEU A 203 -11.83 15.81 -16.53
N ALA A 204 -13.04 15.45 -16.94
CA ALA A 204 -14.09 16.43 -17.24
C ALA A 204 -14.51 17.21 -15.99
N ARG A 205 -14.67 16.52 -14.85
CA ARG A 205 -15.00 17.17 -13.55
C ARG A 205 -13.95 18.17 -13.09
N LEU A 206 -12.66 17.90 -13.40
CA LEU A 206 -11.53 18.75 -13.00
C LEU A 206 -11.10 19.74 -14.10
N GLY A 207 -11.75 19.73 -15.26
CA GLY A 207 -11.39 20.58 -16.40
C GLY A 207 -10.00 20.29 -16.97
N LEU A 208 -9.54 19.02 -16.89
CA LEU A 208 -8.24 18.59 -17.36
C LEU A 208 -8.36 17.94 -18.76
N GLU A 209 -7.32 18.13 -19.58
CA GLU A 209 -7.19 17.49 -20.87
C GLU A 209 -6.18 16.36 -20.83
N LYS A 210 -6.50 15.26 -21.53
CA LYS A 210 -5.63 14.08 -21.62
C LYS A 210 -4.24 14.46 -22.14
N LYS A 211 -3.19 13.99 -21.44
CA LYS A 211 -1.77 14.24 -21.72
C LYS A 211 -1.34 15.72 -21.67
N LYS A 212 -2.15 16.59 -21.05
CA LYS A 212 -1.84 18.02 -20.86
C LYS A 212 -1.81 18.44 -19.39
N TYR A 213 -1.46 17.56 -18.50
CA TYR A 213 -1.21 17.83 -17.09
C TYR A 213 -0.21 16.84 -16.51
N ILE A 214 0.50 17.24 -15.48
CA ILE A 214 1.35 16.37 -14.67
C ILE A 214 0.56 16.01 -13.40
N LEU A 215 0.57 14.73 -13.01
CA LEU A 215 0.00 14.30 -11.74
C LEU A 215 1.10 14.22 -10.68
N LEU A 216 0.93 14.98 -9.59
CA LEU A 216 1.83 15.00 -8.45
C LEU A 216 1.16 14.35 -7.23
N SER A 217 1.90 13.45 -6.57
CA SER A 217 1.57 12.93 -5.24
C SER A 217 2.81 12.97 -4.35
N ALA A 218 2.81 13.85 -3.34
CA ALA A 218 3.91 14.03 -2.40
C ALA A 218 3.35 14.11 -0.98
N HIS A 219 3.61 13.08 -0.17
CA HIS A 219 3.02 12.95 1.16
C HIS A 219 3.95 12.29 2.20
N ARG A 220 5.12 11.79 1.77
CA ARG A 220 6.09 11.15 2.65
C ARG A 220 6.70 12.17 3.61
N GLU A 221 6.88 11.74 4.87
CA GLU A 221 7.45 12.56 5.93
C GLU A 221 8.84 13.08 5.57
N GLU A 222 9.67 12.22 4.98
CA GLU A 222 11.02 12.57 4.51
C GLU A 222 11.06 13.76 3.54
N ASN A 223 10.00 13.95 2.75
CA ASN A 223 9.88 15.02 1.78
C ASN A 223 9.23 16.29 2.36
N ILE A 224 8.35 16.14 3.35
CA ILE A 224 7.46 17.22 3.81
C ILE A 224 7.90 17.82 5.14
N ASP A 225 8.46 17.03 6.05
CA ASP A 225 8.70 17.47 7.45
C ASP A 225 9.99 18.28 7.60
N THR A 226 11.02 17.97 6.82
CA THR A 226 12.28 18.73 6.84
C THR A 226 12.15 19.97 5.97
N GLU A 227 12.37 21.16 6.54
CA GLU A 227 12.25 22.44 5.81
C GLU A 227 13.09 22.47 4.52
N LYS A 228 14.33 21.98 4.60
CA LYS A 228 15.23 21.90 3.44
C LYS A 228 14.65 21.06 2.31
N ASN A 229 14.12 19.86 2.63
CA ASN A 229 13.55 18.96 1.64
C ASN A 229 12.25 19.51 1.07
N PHE A 230 11.41 20.08 1.93
CA PHE A 230 10.18 20.75 1.54
C PHE A 230 10.41 21.87 0.51
N ILE A 231 11.33 22.79 0.81
CA ILE A 231 11.68 23.89 -0.10
C ILE A 231 12.26 23.34 -1.40
N SER A 232 13.17 22.37 -1.32
CA SER A 232 13.79 21.76 -2.52
C SER A 232 12.74 21.16 -3.44
N LEU A 233 11.84 20.33 -2.88
CA LEU A 233 10.78 19.66 -3.63
C LEU A 233 9.84 20.67 -4.31
N PHE A 234 9.25 21.60 -3.54
CA PHE A 234 8.25 22.51 -4.11
C PHE A 234 8.86 23.57 -5.03
N SER A 235 10.13 23.94 -4.84
CA SER A 235 10.88 24.74 -5.84
C SER A 235 11.04 23.96 -7.14
N ALA A 236 11.40 22.68 -7.09
CA ALA A 236 11.49 21.82 -8.27
C ALA A 236 10.14 21.64 -8.97
N ILE A 237 9.02 21.54 -8.21
CA ILE A 237 7.67 21.47 -8.75
C ILE A 237 7.30 22.78 -9.47
N ASN A 238 7.61 23.95 -8.90
CA ASN A 238 7.38 25.23 -9.55
C ASN A 238 8.16 25.33 -10.88
N LYS A 239 9.43 24.87 -10.90
CA LYS A 239 10.24 24.83 -12.13
C LYS A 239 9.70 23.84 -13.16
N LEU A 240 9.11 22.74 -12.72
CA LEU A 240 8.44 21.78 -13.59
C LEU A 240 7.23 22.42 -14.27
N ALA A 241 6.39 23.16 -13.50
CA ALA A 241 5.26 23.90 -14.04
C ALA A 241 5.69 24.98 -15.07
N GLU A 242 6.78 25.70 -14.78
CA GLU A 242 7.37 26.70 -15.67
C GLU A 242 7.87 26.06 -16.98
N LYS A 243 8.64 24.94 -16.90
CA LYS A 243 9.24 24.28 -18.07
C LYS A 243 8.21 23.73 -19.03
N TYR A 244 7.14 23.09 -18.53
CA TYR A 244 6.17 22.41 -19.38
C TYR A 244 4.94 23.27 -19.70
N ASP A 245 4.77 24.40 -19.05
CA ASP A 245 3.65 25.34 -19.19
C ASP A 245 2.28 24.64 -19.19
N MET A 246 2.08 23.71 -18.26
CA MET A 246 0.86 22.93 -18.10
C MET A 246 0.46 22.79 -16.63
N PRO A 247 -0.82 22.48 -16.33
CA PRO A 247 -1.28 22.23 -14.97
C PRO A 247 -0.50 21.08 -14.32
N ILE A 248 -0.18 21.24 -13.04
CA ILE A 248 0.27 20.17 -12.15
C ILE A 248 -0.86 19.90 -11.15
N LEU A 249 -1.58 18.80 -11.32
CA LEU A 249 -2.59 18.39 -10.37
C LEU A 249 -1.91 17.72 -9.17
N TYR A 250 -1.92 18.41 -8.05
CA TYR A 250 -1.36 17.90 -6.81
C TYR A 250 -2.42 17.21 -5.95
N SER A 251 -2.41 15.87 -5.89
CA SER A 251 -3.19 15.10 -4.93
C SER A 251 -2.61 15.32 -3.53
N CYS A 252 -3.10 16.37 -2.87
CA CYS A 252 -2.51 16.90 -1.65
C CYS A 252 -3.14 16.29 -0.41
N HIS A 253 -2.34 15.56 0.37
CA HIS A 253 -2.77 15.06 1.66
C HIS A 253 -2.99 16.22 2.67
N PRO A 254 -3.96 16.15 3.60
CA PRO A 254 -4.22 17.22 4.58
C PRO A 254 -2.98 17.69 5.34
N ARG A 255 -2.07 16.78 5.69
CA ARG A 255 -0.78 17.10 6.34
C ARG A 255 0.10 18.00 5.46
N SER A 256 0.23 17.64 4.18
CA SER A 256 1.03 18.43 3.23
C SER A 256 0.41 19.80 2.98
N LYS A 257 -0.93 19.87 2.90
CA LYS A 257 -1.65 21.12 2.78
C LYS A 257 -1.39 22.04 3.98
N LYS A 258 -1.55 21.51 5.19
CA LYS A 258 -1.28 22.26 6.44
C LYS A 258 0.15 22.80 6.43
N ARG A 259 1.15 22.00 6.05
CA ARG A 259 2.55 22.43 5.98
C ARG A 259 2.78 23.54 4.95
N LEU A 260 2.13 23.47 3.78
CA LEU A 260 2.18 24.50 2.76
C LEU A 260 1.57 25.81 3.28
N ASP A 261 0.39 25.76 3.89
CA ASP A 261 -0.30 26.91 4.46
C ASP A 261 0.54 27.58 5.57
N GLU A 262 1.16 26.79 6.45
CA GLU A 262 2.00 27.27 7.55
C GLU A 262 3.35 27.85 7.08
N SER A 263 3.94 27.30 6.03
CA SER A 263 5.24 27.76 5.51
C SER A 263 5.18 29.07 4.73
N GLY A 264 4.00 29.44 4.23
CA GLY A 264 3.85 30.58 3.33
C GLY A 264 4.56 30.41 1.98
N PHE A 265 4.95 29.19 1.61
CA PHE A 265 5.63 28.93 0.35
C PHE A 265 4.73 29.19 -0.85
N GLY A 266 5.20 30.01 -1.80
CA GLY A 266 4.46 30.38 -3.01
C GLY A 266 4.52 29.24 -4.05
N LEU A 267 3.41 28.56 -4.28
CA LEU A 267 3.27 27.66 -5.41
C LEU A 267 3.00 28.44 -6.70
N ASP A 268 3.50 27.93 -7.82
CA ASP A 268 3.16 28.42 -9.14
C ASP A 268 1.64 28.32 -9.38
N SER A 269 1.05 29.27 -10.07
CA SER A 269 -0.40 29.32 -10.32
C SER A 269 -0.94 28.10 -11.09
N ARG A 270 -0.09 27.38 -11.80
CA ARG A 270 -0.42 26.14 -12.51
C ARG A 270 -0.46 24.91 -11.61
N VAL A 271 0.01 25.00 -10.36
CA VAL A 271 -0.08 23.91 -9.39
C VAL A 271 -1.44 23.94 -8.71
N ILE A 272 -2.29 23.00 -9.06
CA ILE A 272 -3.67 22.88 -8.58
C ILE A 272 -3.72 21.86 -7.45
N MET A 273 -3.89 22.35 -6.21
CA MET A 273 -4.05 21.46 -5.05
C MET A 273 -5.47 20.88 -5.02
N HIS A 274 -5.56 19.56 -4.92
CA HIS A 274 -6.81 18.84 -4.78
C HIS A 274 -6.72 17.86 -3.60
N SER A 275 -7.82 17.69 -2.86
CA SER A 275 -7.91 16.65 -1.83
C SER A 275 -7.72 15.26 -2.45
N PRO A 276 -7.25 14.25 -1.68
CA PRO A 276 -7.09 12.89 -2.20
C PRO A 276 -8.39 12.37 -2.82
N LEU A 277 -8.23 11.70 -3.96
CA LEU A 277 -9.32 11.15 -4.76
C LEU A 277 -9.53 9.66 -4.45
N GLY A 278 -10.67 9.11 -4.83
CA GLY A 278 -10.96 7.69 -4.77
C GLY A 278 -10.07 6.87 -5.72
N PHE A 279 -10.13 5.55 -5.57
CA PHE A 279 -9.23 4.63 -6.29
C PHE A 279 -9.37 4.74 -7.81
N HIS A 280 -10.60 4.73 -8.33
CA HIS A 280 -10.84 4.77 -9.77
C HIS A 280 -10.41 6.10 -10.39
N ASP A 281 -10.77 7.21 -9.76
CA ASP A 281 -10.43 8.55 -10.23
C ASP A 281 -8.92 8.81 -10.24
N TYR A 282 -8.24 8.41 -9.16
CA TYR A 282 -6.79 8.60 -9.06
C TYR A 282 -6.04 7.80 -10.15
N ASN A 283 -6.41 6.54 -10.37
CA ASN A 283 -5.80 5.73 -11.41
C ASN A 283 -6.16 6.22 -12.83
N ALA A 284 -7.38 6.74 -13.04
CA ALA A 284 -7.74 7.39 -14.31
C ALA A 284 -6.89 8.63 -14.58
N LEU A 285 -6.59 9.44 -13.55
CA LEU A 285 -5.69 10.57 -13.68
C LEU A 285 -4.26 10.13 -13.98
N GLN A 286 -3.76 9.06 -13.36
CA GLN A 286 -2.43 8.51 -13.68
C GLN A 286 -2.34 8.11 -15.16
N LEU A 287 -3.30 7.35 -15.67
CA LEU A 287 -3.32 6.88 -17.06
C LEU A 287 -3.38 8.01 -18.09
N ASN A 288 -4.05 9.09 -17.76
CA ASN A 288 -4.28 10.20 -18.67
C ASN A 288 -3.30 11.37 -18.48
N SER A 289 -2.38 11.30 -17.51
CA SER A 289 -1.38 12.35 -17.27
C SER A 289 -0.29 12.37 -18.35
N PHE A 290 0.38 13.51 -18.49
CA PHE A 290 1.61 13.66 -19.26
C PHE A 290 2.77 12.91 -18.59
N ALA A 291 2.89 13.04 -17.28
CA ALA A 291 3.81 12.30 -16.42
C ALA A 291 3.21 12.12 -15.02
N VAL A 292 3.61 11.05 -14.34
CA VAL A 292 3.29 10.79 -12.93
C VAL A 292 4.54 11.04 -12.09
N VAL A 293 4.46 11.98 -11.17
CA VAL A 293 5.52 12.33 -10.21
C VAL A 293 5.02 11.97 -8.81
N SER A 294 5.63 10.97 -8.16
CA SER A 294 5.07 10.44 -6.92
C SER A 294 6.13 9.89 -5.96
N ASP A 295 5.86 10.01 -4.65
CA ASP A 295 6.60 9.31 -3.59
C ASP A 295 5.87 8.06 -3.08
N SER A 296 4.79 7.65 -3.76
CA SER A 296 3.99 6.48 -3.39
C SER A 296 4.78 5.18 -3.54
N GLY A 297 4.66 4.29 -2.56
CA GLY A 297 5.22 2.94 -2.62
C GLY A 297 4.55 2.02 -3.66
N THR A 298 3.38 2.40 -4.21
CA THR A 298 2.68 1.63 -5.27
C THR A 298 3.05 2.05 -6.68
N LEU A 299 3.74 3.18 -6.86
CA LEU A 299 4.12 3.68 -8.18
C LEU A 299 4.81 2.63 -9.08
N PRO A 300 5.76 1.81 -8.57
CA PRO A 300 6.41 0.78 -9.38
C PRO A 300 5.44 -0.30 -9.88
N GLU A 301 4.49 -0.68 -9.04
CA GLU A 301 3.49 -1.72 -9.34
C GLU A 301 2.46 -1.21 -10.35
N GLU A 302 2.01 0.03 -10.18
CA GLU A 302 1.10 0.73 -11.09
C GLU A 302 1.76 0.92 -12.47
N SER A 303 3.00 1.39 -12.50
CA SER A 303 3.79 1.54 -13.73
C SER A 303 3.97 0.20 -14.45
N ALA A 304 4.37 -0.85 -13.73
CA ALA A 304 4.56 -2.17 -14.30
C ALA A 304 3.26 -2.73 -14.89
N TYR A 305 2.14 -2.63 -14.17
CA TYR A 305 0.86 -3.13 -14.63
C TYR A 305 0.37 -2.36 -15.88
N PHE A 306 0.28 -1.03 -15.83
CA PHE A 306 -0.23 -0.25 -16.94
C PHE A 306 0.65 -0.38 -18.19
N THR A 307 1.96 -0.41 -18.06
CA THR A 307 2.88 -0.69 -19.16
C THR A 307 2.62 -2.08 -19.74
N SER A 308 2.36 -3.10 -18.91
CA SER A 308 2.11 -4.47 -19.37
C SER A 308 0.87 -4.63 -20.25
N ILE A 309 -0.10 -3.74 -20.10
CA ILE A 309 -1.32 -3.71 -20.92
C ILE A 309 -1.27 -2.66 -22.04
N GLY A 310 -0.06 -2.18 -22.38
CA GLY A 310 0.16 -1.25 -23.49
C GLY A 310 -0.27 0.21 -23.20
N LYS A 311 -0.37 0.60 -21.95
CA LYS A 311 -0.69 1.99 -21.57
C LYS A 311 0.60 2.77 -21.27
N SER A 312 0.76 3.92 -21.90
CA SER A 312 1.89 4.83 -21.60
C SER A 312 1.83 5.35 -20.16
N PHE A 313 2.90 5.14 -19.39
CA PHE A 313 2.97 5.52 -17.99
C PHE A 313 4.36 6.10 -17.63
N PRO A 314 4.68 7.35 -18.03
CA PRO A 314 5.93 8.00 -17.64
C PRO A 314 5.97 8.21 -16.12
N ALA A 315 6.69 7.35 -15.40
CA ALA A 315 6.75 7.33 -13.94
C ALA A 315 8.06 7.91 -13.41
N VAL A 316 7.95 8.87 -12.50
CA VAL A 316 9.08 9.51 -11.80
C VAL A 316 8.85 9.43 -10.30
N CYS A 317 9.78 8.81 -9.59
CA CYS A 317 9.75 8.66 -8.15
C CYS A 317 10.57 9.76 -7.47
N ILE A 318 9.91 10.59 -6.65
CA ILE A 318 10.53 11.68 -5.89
C ILE A 318 10.98 11.21 -4.49
N ARG A 319 11.76 10.14 -4.47
CA ARG A 319 12.40 9.60 -3.27
C ARG A 319 13.90 9.51 -3.45
N THR A 320 14.63 9.40 -2.34
CA THR A 320 16.10 9.21 -2.34
C THR A 320 16.49 7.74 -2.28
N SER A 321 15.55 6.87 -1.92
CA SER A 321 15.72 5.41 -1.83
C SER A 321 14.43 4.69 -2.15
N THR A 322 14.51 3.39 -2.37
CA THR A 322 13.35 2.52 -2.58
C THR A 322 13.53 1.19 -1.86
N GLU A 323 12.42 0.67 -1.31
CA GLU A 323 12.32 -0.69 -0.79
C GLU A 323 12.04 -1.74 -1.86
N ARG A 324 12.05 -1.32 -3.13
CA ARG A 324 11.70 -2.12 -4.30
C ARG A 324 12.89 -2.27 -5.27
N PRO A 325 13.97 -2.98 -4.91
CA PRO A 325 15.15 -3.11 -5.76
C PRO A 325 14.82 -3.78 -7.11
N GLU A 326 13.87 -4.71 -7.14
CA GLU A 326 13.38 -5.36 -8.35
C GLU A 326 12.76 -4.38 -9.35
N ALA A 327 12.12 -3.33 -8.88
CA ALA A 327 11.55 -2.28 -9.73
C ALA A 327 12.63 -1.42 -10.38
N MET A 328 13.74 -1.19 -9.69
CA MET A 328 14.90 -0.51 -10.25
C MET A 328 15.66 -1.39 -11.25
N GLU A 329 15.80 -2.70 -10.95
CA GLU A 329 16.44 -3.66 -11.85
C GLU A 329 15.71 -3.78 -13.19
N LYS A 330 14.38 -3.64 -13.18
CA LYS A 330 13.52 -3.66 -14.37
C LYS A 330 13.13 -2.27 -14.88
N ALA A 331 13.68 -1.21 -14.29
CA ALA A 331 13.47 0.19 -14.68
C ALA A 331 11.99 0.60 -14.83
N CYS A 332 11.15 0.18 -13.88
CA CYS A 332 9.71 0.53 -13.88
C CYS A 332 9.45 2.03 -13.72
N PHE A 333 10.41 2.78 -13.20
CA PHE A 333 10.33 4.23 -12.98
C PHE A 333 11.74 4.84 -12.93
N ILE A 334 11.83 6.16 -13.00
CA ILE A 334 13.07 6.89 -12.74
C ILE A 334 13.08 7.41 -11.31
N LEU A 335 14.09 7.05 -10.53
CA LEU A 335 14.30 7.58 -9.17
C LEU A 335 15.03 8.94 -9.27
N ALA A 336 14.29 10.03 -9.09
CA ALA A 336 14.76 11.39 -9.36
C ALA A 336 15.33 12.11 -8.13
N GLY A 337 14.93 11.70 -6.92
CA GLY A 337 15.11 12.56 -5.75
C GLY A 337 14.17 13.77 -5.76
N ILE A 338 14.53 14.80 -5.02
CA ILE A 338 13.70 15.99 -4.78
C ILE A 338 14.35 17.31 -5.24
N ASP A 339 15.52 17.25 -5.84
CA ASP A 339 16.19 18.45 -6.34
C ASP A 339 15.71 18.84 -7.75
N GLU A 340 15.80 20.14 -8.05
CA GLU A 340 15.30 20.71 -9.31
C GLU A 340 15.89 20.03 -10.55
N LYS A 341 17.23 19.92 -10.61
CA LYS A 341 17.92 19.38 -11.78
C LYS A 341 17.58 17.91 -12.01
N GLY A 342 17.58 17.11 -10.93
CA GLY A 342 17.26 15.70 -10.98
C GLY A 342 15.82 15.46 -11.43
N LEU A 343 14.87 16.18 -10.86
CA LEU A 343 13.45 16.03 -11.20
C LEU A 343 13.15 16.43 -12.64
N LEU A 344 13.64 17.59 -13.10
CA LEU A 344 13.41 18.06 -14.47
C LEU A 344 14.00 17.08 -15.50
N SER A 345 15.21 16.59 -15.27
CA SER A 345 15.86 15.61 -16.15
C SER A 345 15.12 14.28 -16.16
N ALA A 346 14.66 13.79 -15.00
CA ALA A 346 13.93 12.54 -14.89
C ALA A 346 12.60 12.58 -15.62
N VAL A 347 11.83 13.66 -15.48
CA VAL A 347 10.54 13.82 -16.18
C VAL A 347 10.76 13.88 -17.70
N GLU A 348 11.76 14.65 -18.16
CA GLU A 348 12.09 14.75 -19.58
C GLU A 348 12.44 13.36 -20.15
N THR A 349 13.34 12.64 -19.49
CA THR A 349 13.77 11.31 -19.90
C THR A 349 12.60 10.33 -19.91
N ALA A 350 11.79 10.27 -18.85
CA ALA A 350 10.64 9.35 -18.77
C ALA A 350 9.62 9.61 -19.87
N VAL A 351 9.34 10.87 -20.18
CA VAL A 351 8.40 11.25 -21.24
C VAL A 351 8.96 10.93 -22.62
N GLU A 352 10.24 11.21 -22.87
CA GLU A 352 10.87 10.94 -24.14
C GLU A 352 10.97 9.44 -24.45
N MET A 353 11.39 8.61 -23.47
CA MET A 353 11.40 7.16 -23.60
C MET A 353 10.01 6.60 -23.92
N ASN A 354 8.97 7.09 -23.22
CA ASN A 354 7.59 6.66 -23.50
C ASN A 354 7.09 7.08 -24.90
N LYS A 355 7.52 8.23 -25.42
CA LYS A 355 7.18 8.66 -26.80
C LYS A 355 7.85 7.80 -27.85
N ASN A 356 9.05 7.33 -27.57
CA ASN A 356 9.85 6.51 -28.47
C ASN A 356 9.53 5.01 -28.36
N ASP A 357 8.56 4.63 -27.51
CA ASP A 357 8.22 3.24 -27.16
C ASP A 357 9.45 2.47 -26.62
N ASP A 358 10.40 3.19 -26.03
CA ASP A 358 11.59 2.64 -25.40
C ASP A 358 11.28 2.30 -23.95
N LEU A 359 10.52 1.22 -23.78
CA LEU A 359 10.01 0.75 -22.49
C LEU A 359 10.89 -0.38 -21.97
N ALA A 360 11.19 -0.34 -20.69
CA ALA A 360 11.94 -1.39 -20.03
C ALA A 360 11.10 -2.67 -19.86
N ASP A 361 11.80 -3.73 -19.49
CA ASP A 361 11.20 -4.98 -19.05
C ASP A 361 10.30 -4.75 -17.82
N ILE A 362 9.33 -5.62 -17.63
CA ILE A 362 8.37 -5.51 -16.53
C ILE A 362 8.75 -6.51 -15.45
N VAL A 363 8.66 -6.12 -14.18
CA VAL A 363 8.81 -7.06 -13.06
C VAL A 363 7.75 -8.14 -13.18
N PRO A 364 8.10 -9.42 -13.39
CA PRO A 364 7.12 -10.49 -13.59
C PRO A 364 6.13 -10.59 -12.42
N ASP A 365 6.62 -10.43 -11.19
CA ASP A 365 5.84 -10.53 -9.97
C ASP A 365 4.81 -9.38 -9.80
N TYR A 366 4.95 -8.30 -10.59
CA TYR A 366 4.02 -7.17 -10.59
C TYR A 366 2.92 -7.28 -11.67
N ARG A 367 2.90 -8.39 -12.42
CA ARG A 367 1.87 -8.71 -13.42
C ARG A 367 0.94 -9.82 -12.97
N GLU A 368 1.13 -10.32 -11.76
CA GLU A 368 0.39 -11.48 -11.26
C GLU A 368 -1.06 -11.10 -10.91
N GLU A 369 -2.01 -11.60 -11.68
CA GLU A 369 -3.44 -11.35 -11.50
C GLU A 369 -4.17 -12.44 -10.72
N THR A 370 -3.43 -13.40 -10.14
CA THR A 370 -4.00 -14.53 -9.38
C THR A 370 -3.49 -14.62 -7.95
N VAL A 371 -2.96 -13.52 -7.41
CA VAL A 371 -2.39 -13.45 -6.05
C VAL A 371 -3.40 -13.90 -5.00
N SER A 372 -4.65 -13.45 -5.09
CA SER A 372 -5.71 -13.84 -4.16
C SER A 372 -5.93 -15.37 -4.16
N THR A 373 -5.86 -16.02 -5.31
CA THR A 373 -5.97 -17.48 -5.43
C THR A 373 -4.80 -18.21 -4.76
N LYS A 374 -3.57 -17.70 -4.95
CA LYS A 374 -2.37 -18.24 -4.29
C LYS A 374 -2.50 -18.13 -2.76
N VAL A 375 -2.90 -16.95 -2.27
CA VAL A 375 -3.09 -16.69 -0.83
C VAL A 375 -4.10 -17.64 -0.22
N ILE A 376 -5.28 -17.82 -0.84
CA ILE A 376 -6.29 -18.78 -0.37
C ILE A 376 -5.70 -20.19 -0.24
N LYS A 377 -5.00 -20.67 -1.28
CA LYS A 377 -4.40 -22.02 -1.28
C LYS A 377 -3.31 -22.17 -0.22
N ILE A 378 -2.48 -21.15 -0.02
CA ILE A 378 -1.43 -21.15 1.00
C ILE A 378 -2.05 -21.20 2.40
N ILE A 379 -3.03 -20.33 2.70
CA ILE A 379 -3.71 -20.31 4.01
C ILE A 379 -4.40 -21.66 4.28
N SER A 380 -5.16 -22.19 3.30
CA SER A 380 -5.84 -23.49 3.42
C SER A 380 -4.88 -24.64 3.72
N SER A 381 -3.71 -24.63 3.08
CA SER A 381 -2.71 -25.69 3.23
C SER A 381 -1.93 -25.56 4.53
N TYR A 382 -1.45 -24.34 4.81
CA TYR A 382 -0.43 -24.15 5.85
C TYR A 382 -1.00 -23.88 7.24
N THR A 383 -2.26 -23.55 7.41
CA THR A 383 -2.88 -23.42 8.75
C THR A 383 -2.69 -24.72 9.56
N ASN A 384 -3.01 -25.88 8.97
CA ASN A 384 -2.83 -27.17 9.64
C ASN A 384 -1.35 -27.56 9.77
N VAL A 385 -0.51 -27.26 8.78
CA VAL A 385 0.95 -27.50 8.84
C VAL A 385 1.56 -26.75 10.01
N VAL A 386 1.25 -25.45 10.15
CA VAL A 386 1.73 -24.62 11.26
C VAL A 386 1.20 -25.12 12.60
N ASN A 387 -0.08 -25.43 12.70
CA ASN A 387 -0.66 -25.98 13.93
C ASN A 387 0.06 -27.25 14.38
N LYS A 388 0.35 -28.17 13.44
CA LYS A 388 1.02 -29.43 13.74
C LYS A 388 2.51 -29.24 14.03
N MET A 389 3.24 -28.54 13.16
CA MET A 389 4.70 -28.47 13.20
C MET A 389 5.24 -27.43 14.17
N VAL A 390 4.55 -26.29 14.33
CA VAL A 390 4.97 -25.19 15.19
C VAL A 390 4.30 -25.26 16.55
N TRP A 391 2.97 -25.37 16.56
CA TRP A 391 2.18 -25.31 17.80
C TRP A 391 1.89 -26.65 18.45
N ARG A 392 2.25 -27.77 17.77
CA ARG A 392 2.03 -29.14 18.26
C ARG A 392 0.60 -29.42 18.70
N LYS A 393 -0.37 -28.81 17.99
CA LYS A 393 -1.79 -29.11 18.15
C LYS A 393 -2.13 -30.38 17.35
N PHE A 394 -2.64 -31.39 18.04
CA PHE A 394 -2.98 -32.69 17.46
C PHE A 394 -4.50 -32.90 17.51
#